data_d91c9824672f19ed815960694a59c706
#
_entry.id   d91c9824672f19ed815960694a59c706
#
_cell.length_a   1.000
_cell.length_b   1.000
_cell.length_c   1.000
_cell.angle_alpha   90.00
_cell.angle_beta   90.00
_cell.angle_gamma   90.00
#
_symmetry.space_group_name_H-M   'P 1'
#
loop_
_entity.id
_entity.type
_entity.pdbx_description
1 polymer ?
#
loop_
_entity_poly.entity_id
_entity_poly.type
_entity_poly.pdbx_seq_one_letter_code
_entity_poly.pdbx_strand_id
1 'polypeptide(L)'
;MESSTKPTQEKFAIFVIAAVQFVNVVDFMMVMPLGPDFAKALGIRVSHMGVLAGAYTLAASVSGLVCSVFLDRLPRRKALVWSILGLALGTAAGAVAWDFHSLLWARVFAGIFGGPTTSIGLAIIGDLVPHERRGAALGKVMIGFSAASIFGVPIGLEVARISGWSSPFIMVGLMALVIAVFARFVLPELNAHIAARQQGFFDRLPIKDLLQQKTVWNSYALLSCVMMSGFLIFPNIAGYVQLNLEFPRHEMGQLYFVGGIASLLVMTFCGRLVDLWGSVPWFVLGSIGFFGALWLGMYLQPPLINPYGLFVAFMVFGTFRNISMQTLSSKVPRREERAGYMSLQSAVQHAAMAAGGIISSRLLETAPDGKLVGIDHIAVLSAVLVVLAVLLILALARQVRYREN
;
A
#
# COMPACT_ATOMS: atom_id res chain seq x y z
N MET A 1 18.30 30.11 10.83
CA MET A 1 17.12 30.96 10.56
C MET A 1 15.91 30.03 10.52
N GLU A 2 15.20 29.91 11.64
CA GLU A 2 13.91 29.23 11.71
C GLU A 2 12.90 30.04 10.91
N SER A 3 12.53 29.57 9.73
CA SER A 3 11.33 30.08 9.06
C SER A 3 10.13 29.53 9.83
N SER A 4 9.59 30.34 10.76
CA SER A 4 8.34 30.02 11.44
C SER A 4 7.22 30.00 10.38
N THR A 5 7.00 28.83 9.78
CA THR A 5 5.82 28.61 8.95
C THR A 5 4.61 28.90 9.81
N LYS A 6 3.71 29.77 9.29
CA LYS A 6 2.48 30.14 10.02
C LYS A 6 1.71 28.84 10.33
N PRO A 7 1.18 28.67 11.56
CA PRO A 7 0.44 27.45 11.95
C PRO A 7 -0.68 27.06 11.00
N THR A 8 -1.24 28.04 10.28
CA THR A 8 -2.27 27.85 9.26
C THR A 8 -1.71 27.12 8.02
N GLN A 9 -0.49 27.47 7.58
CA GLN A 9 0.13 26.82 6.41
C GLN A 9 0.47 25.34 6.69
N GLU A 10 0.92 25.04 7.93
CA GLU A 10 1.18 23.66 8.36
C GLU A 10 -0.09 22.80 8.30
N LYS A 11 -1.23 23.31 8.82
CA LYS A 11 -2.52 22.60 8.79
C LYS A 11 -2.98 22.31 7.37
N PHE A 12 -2.88 23.30 6.47
CA PHE A 12 -3.25 23.12 5.07
C PHE A 12 -2.32 22.14 4.35
N ALA A 13 -1.02 22.18 4.61
CA ALA A 13 -0.10 21.21 4.03
C ALA A 13 -0.42 19.77 4.46
N ILE A 14 -0.67 19.55 5.76
CA ILE A 14 -1.08 18.23 6.28
C ILE A 14 -2.37 17.75 5.58
N PHE A 15 -3.35 18.63 5.42
CA PHE A 15 -4.61 18.30 4.73
C PHE A 15 -4.38 17.92 3.27
N VAL A 16 -3.59 18.72 2.52
CA VAL A 16 -3.25 18.44 1.12
C VAL A 16 -2.55 17.09 1.00
N ILE A 17 -1.55 16.80 1.86
CA ILE A 17 -0.83 15.54 1.80
C ILE A 17 -1.73 14.36 2.20
N ALA A 18 -2.65 14.54 3.13
CA ALA A 18 -3.66 13.52 3.46
C ALA A 18 -4.61 13.25 2.27
N ALA A 19 -5.04 14.30 1.56
CA ALA A 19 -5.85 14.17 0.36
C ALA A 19 -5.09 13.50 -0.80
N VAL A 20 -3.81 13.82 -0.97
CA VAL A 20 -2.90 13.15 -1.91
C VAL A 20 -2.81 11.66 -1.59
N GLN A 21 -2.61 11.31 -0.33
CA GLN A 21 -2.53 9.92 0.11
C GLN A 21 -3.85 9.19 -0.12
N PHE A 22 -4.97 9.85 0.18
CA PHE A 22 -6.31 9.31 -0.09
C PHE A 22 -6.47 8.91 -1.56
N VAL A 23 -6.20 9.82 -2.49
CA VAL A 23 -6.38 9.56 -3.93
C VAL A 23 -5.42 8.49 -4.43
N ASN A 24 -4.16 8.52 -4.01
CA ASN A 24 -3.18 7.53 -4.41
C ASN A 24 -3.56 6.11 -3.96
N VAL A 25 -4.09 5.98 -2.75
CA VAL A 25 -4.55 4.70 -2.21
C VAL A 25 -5.83 4.23 -2.89
N VAL A 26 -6.80 5.14 -3.15
CA VAL A 26 -8.03 4.80 -3.89
C VAL A 26 -7.69 4.32 -5.29
N ASP A 27 -6.82 5.04 -6.01
CA ASP A 27 -6.37 4.65 -7.37
C ASP A 27 -5.79 3.24 -7.39
N PHE A 28 -4.97 2.92 -6.40
CA PHE A 28 -4.36 1.59 -6.30
C PHE A 28 -5.37 0.50 -5.94
N MET A 29 -6.18 0.73 -4.89
CA MET A 29 -7.04 -0.30 -4.30
C MET A 29 -8.31 -0.59 -5.10
N MET A 30 -8.89 0.42 -5.79
CA MET A 30 -10.19 0.26 -6.47
C MET A 30 -10.14 -0.70 -7.67
N VAL A 31 -8.97 -0.89 -8.27
CA VAL A 31 -8.80 -1.74 -9.47
C VAL A 31 -9.07 -3.22 -9.16
N MET A 32 -8.68 -3.66 -7.96
CA MET A 32 -8.76 -5.08 -7.59
C MET A 32 -10.19 -5.62 -7.53
N PRO A 33 -11.16 -4.95 -6.85
CA PRO A 33 -12.53 -5.42 -6.80
C PRO A 33 -13.30 -5.27 -8.12
N LEU A 34 -12.78 -4.55 -9.10
CA LEU A 34 -13.36 -4.39 -10.44
C LEU A 34 -13.02 -5.53 -11.41
N GLY A 35 -12.25 -6.55 -10.96
CA GLY A 35 -11.87 -7.68 -11.81
C GLY A 35 -13.02 -8.33 -12.59
N PRO A 36 -14.14 -8.70 -11.95
CA PRO A 36 -15.31 -9.22 -12.67
C PRO A 36 -15.94 -8.23 -13.66
N ASP A 37 -15.89 -6.92 -13.36
CA ASP A 37 -16.38 -5.89 -14.29
C ASP A 37 -15.48 -5.78 -15.53
N PHE A 38 -14.14 -5.87 -15.36
CA PHE A 38 -13.17 -5.92 -16.46
C PHE A 38 -13.31 -7.17 -17.31
N ALA A 39 -13.61 -8.32 -16.68
CA ALA A 39 -13.85 -9.57 -17.40
C ALA A 39 -15.03 -9.42 -18.38
N LYS A 40 -16.11 -8.81 -17.92
CA LYS A 40 -17.31 -8.59 -18.74
C LYS A 40 -17.10 -7.54 -19.84
N ALA A 41 -16.40 -6.45 -19.55
CA ALA A 41 -16.29 -5.32 -20.45
C ALA A 41 -15.09 -5.41 -21.41
N LEU A 42 -13.96 -5.95 -20.96
CA LEU A 42 -12.70 -5.96 -21.70
C LEU A 42 -12.20 -7.36 -22.04
N GLY A 43 -12.96 -8.42 -21.68
CA GLY A 43 -12.54 -9.81 -21.88
C GLY A 43 -11.29 -10.21 -21.07
N ILE A 44 -10.97 -9.48 -20.00
CA ILE A 44 -9.80 -9.74 -19.16
C ILE A 44 -10.10 -10.91 -18.22
N ARG A 45 -9.20 -11.89 -18.15
CA ARG A 45 -9.33 -12.99 -17.18
C ARG A 45 -9.18 -12.44 -15.77
N VAL A 46 -10.10 -12.83 -14.86
CA VAL A 46 -10.06 -12.38 -13.45
C VAL A 46 -8.76 -12.81 -12.76
N SER A 47 -8.19 -13.96 -13.16
CA SER A 47 -6.86 -14.41 -12.68
C SER A 47 -5.71 -13.44 -12.99
N HIS A 48 -5.87 -12.51 -13.94
CA HIS A 48 -4.84 -11.51 -14.27
C HIS A 48 -4.84 -10.27 -13.37
N MET A 49 -5.74 -10.17 -12.38
CA MET A 49 -5.79 -9.02 -11.48
C MET A 49 -4.50 -8.83 -10.68
N GLY A 50 -3.85 -9.93 -10.33
CA GLY A 50 -2.54 -9.89 -9.66
C GLY A 50 -1.45 -9.25 -10.53
N VAL A 51 -1.46 -9.45 -11.86
CA VAL A 51 -0.52 -8.80 -12.79
C VAL A 51 -0.79 -7.30 -12.86
N LEU A 52 -2.06 -6.87 -12.93
CA LEU A 52 -2.42 -5.44 -12.97
C LEU A 52 -1.98 -4.71 -11.69
N ALA A 53 -2.24 -5.32 -10.53
CA ALA A 53 -1.80 -4.79 -9.24
C ALA A 53 -0.26 -4.82 -9.10
N GLY A 54 0.36 -5.92 -9.53
CA GLY A 54 1.81 -6.12 -9.51
C GLY A 54 2.56 -5.15 -10.41
N ALA A 55 2.04 -4.87 -11.60
CA ALA A 55 2.63 -3.92 -12.55
C ALA A 55 2.67 -2.50 -11.98
N TYR A 56 1.59 -2.06 -11.34
CA TYR A 56 1.56 -0.76 -10.64
C TYR A 56 2.60 -0.71 -9.52
N THR A 57 2.64 -1.72 -8.65
CA THR A 57 3.56 -1.71 -7.50
C THR A 57 5.01 -1.86 -7.93
N LEU A 58 5.30 -2.64 -8.98
CA LEU A 58 6.64 -2.76 -9.54
C LEU A 58 7.11 -1.42 -10.12
N ALA A 59 6.26 -0.76 -10.91
CA ALA A 59 6.55 0.56 -11.46
C ALA A 59 6.77 1.59 -10.33
N ALA A 60 5.95 1.56 -9.27
CA ALA A 60 6.10 2.42 -8.10
C ALA A 60 7.40 2.14 -7.33
N SER A 61 7.82 0.87 -7.22
CA SER A 61 9.10 0.49 -6.62
C SER A 61 10.29 1.09 -7.37
N VAL A 62 10.34 0.84 -8.68
CA VAL A 62 11.44 1.31 -9.53
C VAL A 62 11.48 2.83 -9.57
N SER A 63 10.33 3.47 -9.81
CA SER A 63 10.25 4.93 -9.87
C SER A 63 10.57 5.58 -8.52
N GLY A 64 10.12 5.00 -7.41
CA GLY A 64 10.42 5.49 -6.07
C GLY A 64 11.93 5.52 -5.78
N LEU A 65 12.67 4.47 -6.19
CA LEU A 65 14.13 4.43 -6.07
C LEU A 65 14.82 5.43 -7.01
N VAL A 66 14.44 5.45 -8.27
CA VAL A 66 15.03 6.35 -9.28
C VAL A 66 14.72 7.81 -8.94
N CYS A 67 13.48 8.09 -8.62
CA CYS A 67 13.02 9.44 -8.32
C CYS A 67 13.59 10.00 -7.00
N SER A 68 13.97 9.15 -6.04
CA SER A 68 14.66 9.63 -4.82
C SER A 68 15.95 10.38 -5.16
N VAL A 69 16.61 10.04 -6.27
CA VAL A 69 17.84 10.71 -6.74
C VAL A 69 17.53 11.99 -7.54
N PHE A 70 16.47 11.98 -8.36
CA PHE A 70 16.16 13.10 -9.27
C PHE A 70 15.25 14.15 -8.64
N LEU A 71 14.23 13.74 -7.90
CA LEU A 71 13.25 14.65 -7.31
C LEU A 71 13.82 15.52 -6.20
N ASP A 72 14.91 15.08 -5.57
CA ASP A 72 15.68 15.90 -4.63
C ASP A 72 16.37 17.10 -5.29
N ARG A 73 16.39 17.18 -6.63
CA ARG A 73 16.89 18.34 -7.38
C ARG A 73 15.80 19.37 -7.68
N LEU A 74 14.53 19.01 -7.47
CA LEU A 74 13.38 19.86 -7.76
C LEU A 74 12.76 20.43 -6.49
N PRO A 75 12.17 21.65 -6.53
CA PRO A 75 11.34 22.15 -5.45
C PRO A 75 10.24 21.14 -5.10
N ARG A 76 10.10 20.79 -3.79
CA ARG A 76 9.15 19.76 -3.32
C ARG A 76 7.74 19.96 -3.88
N ARG A 77 7.25 21.20 -3.88
CA ARG A 77 5.93 21.53 -4.42
C ARG A 77 5.80 21.17 -5.90
N LYS A 78 6.77 21.58 -6.74
CA LYS A 78 6.76 21.27 -8.17
C LYS A 78 6.80 19.76 -8.41
N ALA A 79 7.71 19.07 -7.73
CA ALA A 79 7.84 17.61 -7.82
C ALA A 79 6.53 16.90 -7.45
N LEU A 80 5.85 17.29 -6.34
CA LEU A 80 4.58 16.73 -5.95
C LEU A 80 3.48 16.98 -6.98
N VAL A 81 3.34 18.21 -7.45
CA VAL A 81 2.30 18.58 -8.44
C VAL A 81 2.49 17.78 -9.73
N TRP A 82 3.72 17.67 -10.26
CA TRP A 82 3.99 16.87 -11.46
C TRP A 82 3.70 15.38 -11.23
N SER A 83 4.03 14.84 -10.06
CA SER A 83 3.74 13.46 -9.72
C SER A 83 2.23 13.19 -9.64
N ILE A 84 1.45 14.10 -9.03
CA ILE A 84 -0.02 13.95 -8.96
C ILE A 84 -0.65 14.10 -10.35
N LEU A 85 -0.17 15.03 -11.18
CA LEU A 85 -0.66 15.18 -12.56
C LEU A 85 -0.37 13.93 -13.40
N GLY A 86 0.83 13.36 -13.28
CA GLY A 86 1.17 12.10 -13.93
C GLY A 86 0.29 10.94 -13.45
N LEU A 87 0.03 10.86 -12.14
CA LEU A 87 -0.91 9.88 -11.57
C LEU A 87 -2.32 10.09 -12.15
N ALA A 88 -2.82 11.34 -12.18
CA ALA A 88 -4.13 11.67 -12.74
C ALA A 88 -4.28 11.23 -14.20
N LEU A 89 -3.25 11.50 -15.02
CA LEU A 89 -3.21 11.09 -16.43
C LEU A 89 -3.17 9.56 -16.58
N GLY A 90 -2.34 8.88 -15.80
CA GLY A 90 -2.25 7.41 -15.82
C GLY A 90 -3.55 6.74 -15.38
N THR A 91 -4.19 7.29 -14.35
CA THR A 91 -5.51 6.83 -13.89
C THR A 91 -6.57 7.08 -14.98
N ALA A 92 -6.63 8.30 -15.54
CA ALA A 92 -7.58 8.63 -16.61
C ALA A 92 -7.36 7.77 -17.87
N ALA A 93 -6.12 7.42 -18.21
CA ALA A 93 -5.82 6.48 -19.28
C ALA A 93 -6.45 5.10 -19.06
N GLY A 94 -6.58 4.66 -17.80
CA GLY A 94 -7.31 3.45 -17.45
C GLY A 94 -8.78 3.47 -17.83
N ALA A 95 -9.43 4.65 -17.82
CA ALA A 95 -10.84 4.80 -18.20
C ALA A 95 -11.11 4.55 -19.69
N VAL A 96 -10.12 4.72 -20.53
CA VAL A 96 -10.22 4.53 -22.00
C VAL A 96 -9.52 3.27 -22.47
N ALA A 97 -9.18 2.36 -21.57
CA ALA A 97 -8.60 1.07 -21.90
C ALA A 97 -9.62 0.22 -22.71
N TRP A 98 -9.12 -0.53 -23.69
CA TRP A 98 -9.94 -1.37 -24.57
C TRP A 98 -9.57 -2.86 -24.48
N ASP A 99 -8.46 -3.19 -23.84
CA ASP A 99 -7.99 -4.56 -23.61
C ASP A 99 -7.08 -4.65 -22.36
N PHE A 100 -6.59 -5.86 -22.08
CA PHE A 100 -5.66 -6.11 -20.98
C PHE A 100 -4.38 -5.28 -21.07
N HIS A 101 -3.78 -5.16 -22.26
CA HIS A 101 -2.49 -4.50 -22.42
C HIS A 101 -2.61 -2.99 -22.25
N SER A 102 -3.65 -2.38 -22.79
CA SER A 102 -3.92 -0.96 -22.63
C SER A 102 -4.15 -0.59 -21.17
N LEU A 103 -4.92 -1.41 -20.43
CA LEU A 103 -5.12 -1.23 -19.00
C LEU A 103 -3.81 -1.46 -18.22
N LEU A 104 -3.02 -2.48 -18.59
CA LEU A 104 -1.73 -2.77 -17.97
C LEU A 104 -0.77 -1.59 -18.08
N TRP A 105 -0.62 -1.01 -19.29
CA TRP A 105 0.25 0.15 -19.50
C TRP A 105 -0.25 1.40 -18.78
N ALA A 106 -1.56 1.60 -18.69
CA ALA A 106 -2.14 2.66 -17.88
C ALA A 106 -1.78 2.50 -16.38
N ARG A 107 -1.80 1.25 -15.87
CA ARG A 107 -1.40 0.94 -14.47
C ARG A 107 0.10 1.12 -14.24
N VAL A 108 0.95 0.71 -15.20
CA VAL A 108 2.40 0.98 -15.14
C VAL A 108 2.67 2.48 -15.09
N PHE A 109 2.03 3.25 -15.99
CA PHE A 109 2.20 4.70 -16.03
C PHE A 109 1.72 5.37 -14.73
N ALA A 110 0.54 4.99 -14.21
CA ALA A 110 0.06 5.48 -12.92
C ALA A 110 1.02 5.13 -11.78
N GLY A 111 1.58 3.91 -11.76
CA GLY A 111 2.55 3.46 -10.76
C GLY A 111 3.86 4.25 -10.77
N ILE A 112 4.36 4.64 -11.97
CA ILE A 112 5.57 5.48 -12.10
C ILE A 112 5.42 6.80 -11.32
N PHE A 113 4.23 7.35 -11.24
CA PHE A 113 3.97 8.60 -10.53
C PHE A 113 3.41 8.40 -9.11
N GLY A 114 2.72 7.29 -8.86
CA GLY A 114 2.13 6.97 -7.56
C GLY A 114 3.18 6.73 -6.46
N GLY A 115 4.28 6.04 -6.78
CA GLY A 115 5.39 5.80 -5.85
C GLY A 115 6.02 7.10 -5.34
N PRO A 116 6.53 7.96 -6.22
CA PRO A 116 7.09 9.26 -5.86
C PRO A 116 6.11 10.18 -5.13
N THR A 117 4.83 10.16 -5.50
CA THR A 117 3.79 10.99 -4.87
C THR A 117 3.74 10.78 -3.35
N THR A 118 3.76 9.54 -2.89
CA THR A 118 3.79 9.22 -1.45
C THR A 118 5.08 9.71 -0.79
N SER A 119 6.23 9.42 -1.40
CA SER A 119 7.54 9.76 -0.81
C SER A 119 7.74 11.26 -0.68
N ILE A 120 7.37 12.04 -1.72
CA ILE A 120 7.46 13.51 -1.71
C ILE A 120 6.50 14.09 -0.66
N GLY A 121 5.27 13.55 -0.58
CA GLY A 121 4.29 13.98 0.42
C GLY A 121 4.82 13.86 1.85
N LEU A 122 5.41 12.71 2.20
CA LEU A 122 6.04 12.49 3.51
C LEU A 122 7.26 13.38 3.73
N ALA A 123 8.06 13.64 2.69
CA ALA A 123 9.19 14.56 2.78
C ALA A 123 8.73 16.01 3.05
N ILE A 124 7.65 16.48 2.42
CA ILE A 124 7.05 17.80 2.70
C ILE A 124 6.65 17.93 4.16
N ILE A 125 6.04 16.89 4.75
CA ILE A 125 5.72 16.90 6.20
C ILE A 125 6.99 16.99 7.03
N GLY A 126 8.04 16.26 6.64
CA GLY A 126 9.36 16.34 7.31
C GLY A 126 10.02 17.72 7.26
N ASP A 127 9.82 18.44 6.15
CA ASP A 127 10.42 19.76 5.94
C ASP A 127 9.61 20.90 6.62
N LEU A 128 8.27 20.76 6.71
CA LEU A 128 7.36 21.80 7.22
C LEU A 128 7.06 21.68 8.71
N VAL A 129 7.05 20.47 9.25
CA VAL A 129 6.58 20.22 10.63
C VAL A 129 7.77 20.07 11.57
N PRO A 130 7.82 20.82 12.69
CA PRO A 130 8.83 20.66 13.72
C PRO A 130 8.92 19.22 14.23
N HIS A 131 10.13 18.79 14.61
CA HIS A 131 10.43 17.41 14.96
C HIS A 131 9.50 16.84 16.03
N GLU A 132 9.13 17.68 17.03
CA GLU A 132 8.29 17.31 18.17
C GLU A 132 6.85 16.95 17.76
N ARG A 133 6.38 17.51 16.64
CA ARG A 133 5.00 17.33 16.15
C ARG A 133 4.88 16.47 14.88
N ARG A 134 6.01 16.02 14.31
CA ARG A 134 6.01 15.21 13.06
C ARG A 134 5.21 13.92 13.19
N GLY A 135 5.30 13.24 14.32
CA GLY A 135 4.53 12.01 14.56
C GLY A 135 3.03 12.24 14.49
N ALA A 136 2.54 13.32 15.12
CA ALA A 136 1.13 13.69 15.07
C ALA A 136 0.68 14.11 13.65
N ALA A 137 1.54 14.80 12.90
CA ALA A 137 1.27 15.19 11.52
C ALA A 137 1.20 13.98 10.59
N LEU A 138 2.14 13.03 10.69
CA LEU A 138 2.12 11.78 9.95
C LEU A 138 0.88 10.94 10.29
N GLY A 139 0.47 10.89 11.56
CA GLY A 139 -0.79 10.25 11.97
C GLY A 139 -2.01 10.85 11.26
N LYS A 140 -2.06 12.18 11.12
CA LYS A 140 -3.14 12.84 10.35
C LYS A 140 -3.09 12.53 8.86
N VAL A 141 -1.92 12.41 8.27
CA VAL A 141 -1.76 11.98 6.87
C VAL A 141 -2.26 10.55 6.67
N MET A 142 -2.01 9.66 7.65
CA MET A 142 -2.49 8.27 7.60
C MET A 142 -4.03 8.14 7.69
N ILE A 143 -4.74 9.17 8.17
CA ILE A 143 -6.20 9.23 8.08
C ILE A 143 -6.65 9.17 6.61
N GLY A 144 -5.89 9.79 5.69
CA GLY A 144 -6.16 9.69 4.25
C GLY A 144 -6.14 8.25 3.73
N PHE A 145 -5.18 7.43 4.19
CA PHE A 145 -5.13 6.01 3.86
C PHE A 145 -6.37 5.25 4.37
N SER A 146 -6.72 5.44 5.63
CA SER A 146 -7.89 4.78 6.23
C SER A 146 -9.19 5.21 5.56
N ALA A 147 -9.35 6.51 5.28
CA ALA A 147 -10.51 7.05 4.58
C ALA A 147 -10.63 6.47 3.15
N ALA A 148 -9.51 6.26 2.46
CA ALA A 148 -9.50 5.62 1.14
C ALA A 148 -10.07 4.19 1.19
N SER A 149 -9.67 3.41 2.16
CA SER A 149 -10.13 2.03 2.32
C SER A 149 -11.61 1.95 2.74
N ILE A 150 -12.06 2.85 3.63
CA ILE A 150 -13.41 2.83 4.20
C ILE A 150 -14.44 3.44 3.27
N PHE A 151 -14.10 4.55 2.62
CA PHE A 151 -15.03 5.33 1.79
C PHE A 151 -14.65 5.31 0.32
N GLY A 152 -13.37 5.44 0.00
CA GLY A 152 -12.90 5.58 -1.39
C GLY A 152 -13.21 4.37 -2.24
N VAL A 153 -12.86 3.17 -1.76
CA VAL A 153 -13.12 1.92 -2.49
C VAL A 153 -14.63 1.62 -2.60
N PRO A 154 -15.44 1.67 -1.51
CA PRO A 154 -16.88 1.50 -1.63
C PRO A 154 -17.56 2.48 -2.57
N ILE A 155 -17.21 3.77 -2.51
CA ILE A 155 -17.73 4.79 -3.41
C ILE A 155 -17.35 4.48 -4.86
N GLY A 156 -16.07 4.12 -5.11
CA GLY A 156 -15.60 3.71 -6.43
C GLY A 156 -16.37 2.51 -6.98
N LEU A 157 -16.65 1.51 -6.15
CA LEU A 157 -17.44 0.34 -6.52
C LEU A 157 -18.90 0.69 -6.86
N GLU A 158 -19.49 1.61 -6.12
CA GLU A 158 -20.86 2.06 -6.37
C GLU A 158 -20.94 2.92 -7.64
N VAL A 159 -19.98 3.80 -7.86
CA VAL A 159 -19.85 4.56 -9.11
C VAL A 159 -19.68 3.63 -10.30
N ALA A 160 -18.87 2.57 -10.18
CA ALA A 160 -18.71 1.56 -11.23
C ALA A 160 -20.03 0.80 -11.51
N ARG A 161 -20.82 0.51 -10.46
CA ARG A 161 -22.10 -0.18 -10.59
C ARG A 161 -23.14 0.65 -11.35
N ILE A 162 -23.19 1.98 -11.09
CA ILE A 162 -24.19 2.89 -11.67
C ILE A 162 -23.76 3.36 -13.07
N SER A 163 -22.48 3.72 -13.25
CA SER A 163 -22.01 4.43 -14.45
C SER A 163 -20.99 3.65 -15.27
N GLY A 164 -20.76 2.36 -14.93
CA GLY A 164 -19.84 1.49 -15.64
C GLY A 164 -18.41 1.48 -15.07
N TRP A 165 -17.66 0.46 -15.45
CA TRP A 165 -16.33 0.14 -14.90
C TRP A 165 -15.27 1.24 -15.10
N SER A 166 -15.40 2.09 -16.12
CA SER A 166 -14.46 3.18 -16.42
C SER A 166 -14.66 4.40 -15.53
N SER A 167 -15.87 4.60 -14.98
CA SER A 167 -16.23 5.80 -14.21
C SER A 167 -15.39 6.03 -12.95
N PRO A 168 -14.97 5.03 -12.18
CA PRO A 168 -14.08 5.23 -11.04
C PRO A 168 -12.72 5.81 -11.44
N PHE A 169 -12.19 5.43 -12.60
CA PHE A 169 -10.93 5.98 -13.11
C PHE A 169 -11.07 7.47 -13.42
N ILE A 170 -12.19 7.87 -14.05
CA ILE A 170 -12.50 9.28 -14.32
C ILE A 170 -12.64 10.04 -13.01
N MET A 171 -13.41 9.51 -12.06
CA MET A 171 -13.63 10.13 -10.75
C MET A 171 -12.30 10.36 -10.02
N VAL A 172 -11.46 9.35 -9.92
CA VAL A 172 -10.17 9.43 -9.20
C VAL A 172 -9.18 10.33 -9.95
N GLY A 173 -9.15 10.27 -11.28
CA GLY A 173 -8.35 11.16 -12.11
C GLY A 173 -8.72 12.63 -11.93
N LEU A 174 -10.02 12.95 -11.91
CA LEU A 174 -10.51 14.31 -11.64
C LEU A 174 -10.20 14.77 -10.21
N MET A 175 -10.36 13.89 -9.22
CA MET A 175 -9.97 14.18 -7.83
C MET A 175 -8.47 14.48 -7.73
N ALA A 176 -7.62 13.67 -8.38
CA ALA A 176 -6.18 13.90 -8.44
C ALA A 176 -5.86 15.26 -9.09
N LEU A 177 -6.52 15.61 -10.19
CA LEU A 177 -6.35 16.90 -10.86
C LEU A 177 -6.72 18.08 -9.93
N VAL A 178 -7.87 18.01 -9.26
CA VAL A 178 -8.31 19.05 -8.29
C VAL A 178 -7.28 19.19 -7.16
N ILE A 179 -6.78 18.08 -6.63
CA ILE A 179 -5.76 18.10 -5.57
C ILE A 179 -4.44 18.67 -6.09
N ALA A 180 -4.03 18.37 -7.33
CA ALA A 180 -2.82 18.93 -7.94
C ALA A 180 -2.92 20.46 -8.05
N VAL A 181 -4.07 20.97 -8.51
CA VAL A 181 -4.35 22.41 -8.59
C VAL A 181 -4.31 23.03 -7.20
N PHE A 182 -4.99 22.42 -6.22
CA PHE A 182 -5.00 22.91 -4.85
C PHE A 182 -3.59 22.91 -4.21
N ALA A 183 -2.82 21.84 -4.40
CA ALA A 183 -1.44 21.73 -3.95
C ALA A 183 -0.54 22.82 -4.54
N ARG A 184 -0.76 23.19 -5.82
CA ARG A 184 0.02 24.23 -6.52
C ARG A 184 -0.14 25.62 -5.86
N PHE A 185 -1.32 25.92 -5.33
CA PHE A 185 -1.63 27.24 -4.73
C PHE A 185 -1.41 27.27 -3.21
N VAL A 186 -1.61 26.18 -2.52
CA VAL A 186 -1.61 26.13 -1.05
C VAL A 186 -0.25 25.79 -0.47
N LEU A 187 0.52 24.88 -1.13
CA LEU A 187 1.82 24.47 -0.60
C LEU A 187 2.88 25.57 -0.86
N PRO A 188 3.73 25.88 0.15
CA PRO A 188 4.85 26.79 -0.03
C PRO A 188 5.92 26.18 -0.96
N GLU A 189 6.78 27.01 -1.52
CA GLU A 189 7.98 26.52 -2.19
C GLU A 189 9.02 26.05 -1.16
N LEU A 190 9.36 24.75 -1.22
CA LEU A 190 10.31 24.14 -0.31
C LEU A 190 11.59 23.82 -1.09
N ASN A 191 12.61 24.64 -0.89
CA ASN A 191 13.89 24.58 -1.62
C ASN A 191 15.08 24.32 -0.69
N ALA A 192 14.88 24.30 0.64
CA ALA A 192 15.96 24.16 1.62
C ALA A 192 16.81 22.90 1.43
N HIS A 193 16.19 21.79 1.02
CA HIS A 193 16.89 20.54 0.73
C HIS A 193 17.84 20.64 -0.48
N ILE A 194 17.54 21.51 -1.47
CA ILE A 194 18.42 21.72 -2.65
C ILE A 194 19.72 22.38 -2.21
N ALA A 195 19.62 23.40 -1.34
CA ALA A 195 20.80 24.08 -0.79
C ALA A 195 21.64 23.13 0.10
N ALA A 196 20.99 22.30 0.93
CA ALA A 196 21.65 21.33 1.77
C ALA A 196 22.40 20.25 0.96
N ARG A 197 21.86 19.85 -0.20
CA ARG A 197 22.50 18.90 -1.11
C ARG A 197 23.75 19.47 -1.76
N GLN A 198 23.76 20.75 -2.16
CA GLN A 198 24.94 21.42 -2.72
C GLN A 198 26.12 21.45 -1.74
N GLN A 199 25.84 21.31 -0.43
CA GLN A 199 26.86 21.23 0.62
C GLN A 199 27.39 19.79 0.87
N GLY A 200 27.06 18.82 0.01
CA GLY A 200 27.57 17.43 0.11
C GLY A 200 26.94 16.59 1.24
N PHE A 201 25.82 17.04 1.83
CA PHE A 201 25.14 16.33 2.92
C PHE A 201 24.57 14.96 2.49
N PHE A 202 24.23 14.78 1.21
CA PHE A 202 23.61 13.56 0.69
C PHE A 202 24.60 12.51 0.11
N ASP A 203 25.87 12.84 -0.06
CA ASP A 203 26.90 11.89 -0.55
C ASP A 203 27.27 10.81 0.49
N ARG A 204 26.68 10.86 1.67
CA ARG A 204 26.99 9.99 2.81
C ARG A 204 25.82 9.14 3.29
N LEU A 205 24.90 8.73 2.39
CA LEU A 205 23.96 7.68 2.82
C LEU A 205 24.75 6.37 2.95
N PRO A 206 24.90 5.80 4.15
CA PRO A 206 25.71 4.60 4.40
C PRO A 206 24.98 3.34 3.93
N ILE A 207 24.53 3.33 2.65
CA ILE A 207 23.77 2.21 2.07
C ILE A 207 24.62 0.93 2.10
N LYS A 208 25.95 1.05 1.85
CA LYS A 208 26.84 -0.10 1.92
C LYS A 208 26.90 -0.69 3.32
N ASP A 209 27.05 0.15 4.34
CA ASP A 209 27.13 -0.30 5.74
C ASP A 209 25.80 -0.90 6.21
N LEU A 210 24.69 -0.34 5.73
CA LEU A 210 23.34 -0.81 5.99
C LEU A 210 23.12 -2.21 5.39
N LEU A 211 23.55 -2.44 4.15
CA LEU A 211 23.42 -3.73 3.47
C LEU A 211 24.37 -4.81 4.00
N GLN A 212 25.40 -4.46 4.77
CA GLN A 212 26.27 -5.42 5.45
C GLN A 212 25.65 -5.98 6.74
N GLN A 213 24.58 -5.36 7.26
CA GLN A 213 23.97 -5.77 8.53
C GLN A 213 22.98 -6.94 8.32
N LYS A 214 23.25 -8.08 8.94
CA LYS A 214 22.34 -9.26 8.93
C LYS A 214 20.93 -8.92 9.45
N THR A 215 20.81 -8.01 10.42
CA THR A 215 19.54 -7.56 11.00
C THR A 215 18.68 -6.84 9.96
N VAL A 216 19.30 -6.07 9.07
CA VAL A 216 18.62 -5.36 7.97
C VAL A 216 18.05 -6.37 6.97
N TRP A 217 18.85 -7.36 6.55
CA TRP A 217 18.37 -8.41 5.66
C TRP A 217 17.25 -9.25 6.26
N ASN A 218 17.34 -9.58 7.55
CA ASN A 218 16.28 -10.30 8.25
C ASN A 218 14.98 -9.47 8.30
N SER A 219 15.09 -8.16 8.54
CA SER A 219 13.94 -7.24 8.51
C SER A 219 13.31 -7.13 7.12
N TYR A 220 14.11 -7.05 6.06
CA TYR A 220 13.60 -7.01 4.68
C TYR A 220 13.01 -8.35 4.24
N ALA A 221 13.58 -9.47 4.66
CA ALA A 221 13.00 -10.80 4.42
C ALA A 221 11.64 -10.95 5.12
N LEU A 222 11.53 -10.52 6.39
CA LEU A 222 10.26 -10.48 7.11
C LEU A 222 9.21 -9.63 6.38
N LEU A 223 9.59 -8.41 5.98
CA LEU A 223 8.74 -7.52 5.20
C LEU A 223 8.27 -8.18 3.90
N SER A 224 9.20 -8.80 3.17
CA SER A 224 8.88 -9.49 1.91
C SER A 224 7.89 -10.62 2.12
N CYS A 225 8.07 -11.46 3.13
CA CYS A 225 7.14 -12.55 3.44
C CYS A 225 5.75 -12.02 3.81
N VAL A 226 5.67 -10.96 4.62
CA VAL A 226 4.38 -10.36 5.02
C VAL A 226 3.66 -9.75 3.82
N MET A 227 4.37 -8.99 2.98
CA MET A 227 3.79 -8.35 1.80
C MET A 227 3.38 -9.36 0.73
N MET A 228 4.26 -10.33 0.41
CA MET A 228 3.94 -11.36 -0.56
C MET A 228 2.76 -12.21 -0.12
N SER A 229 2.72 -12.67 1.14
CA SER A 229 1.59 -13.48 1.64
C SER A 229 0.26 -12.75 1.52
N GLY A 230 0.21 -11.45 1.77
CA GLY A 230 -0.98 -10.63 1.58
C GLY A 230 -1.34 -10.45 0.10
N PHE A 231 -0.35 -10.15 -0.74
CA PHE A 231 -0.56 -9.85 -2.16
C PHE A 231 -0.73 -11.07 -3.08
N LEU A 232 -0.47 -12.28 -2.60
CA LEU A 232 -0.98 -13.51 -3.22
C LEU A 232 -2.51 -13.53 -3.23
N ILE A 233 -3.14 -12.99 -2.20
CA ILE A 233 -4.59 -13.06 -1.95
C ILE A 233 -5.32 -11.78 -2.35
N PHE A 234 -4.80 -10.61 -1.93
CA PHE A 234 -5.49 -9.33 -1.99
C PHE A 234 -6.02 -8.93 -3.38
N PRO A 235 -5.28 -9.11 -4.50
CA PRO A 235 -5.80 -8.77 -5.82
C PRO A 235 -6.97 -9.64 -6.28
N ASN A 236 -7.08 -10.86 -5.74
CA ASN A 236 -8.01 -11.88 -6.21
C ASN A 236 -9.17 -12.14 -5.24
N ILE A 237 -9.08 -11.67 -3.99
CA ILE A 237 -10.11 -11.95 -2.96
C ILE A 237 -11.50 -11.46 -3.36
N ALA A 238 -11.59 -10.31 -4.02
CA ALA A 238 -12.84 -9.76 -4.49
C ALA A 238 -13.47 -10.62 -5.61
N GLY A 239 -12.64 -11.07 -6.56
CA GLY A 239 -13.05 -12.00 -7.61
C GLY A 239 -13.49 -13.35 -7.03
N TYR A 240 -12.73 -13.89 -6.09
CA TYR A 240 -13.08 -15.12 -5.39
C TYR A 240 -14.43 -15.03 -4.67
N VAL A 241 -14.62 -13.96 -3.89
CA VAL A 241 -15.86 -13.74 -3.14
C VAL A 241 -17.05 -13.59 -4.07
N GLN A 242 -16.92 -12.86 -5.18
CA GLN A 242 -18.02 -12.65 -6.13
C GLN A 242 -18.32 -13.89 -6.98
N LEU A 243 -17.30 -14.56 -7.49
CA LEU A 243 -17.49 -15.59 -8.53
C LEU A 243 -17.53 -17.00 -7.94
N ASN A 244 -16.71 -17.30 -6.95
CA ASN A 244 -16.66 -18.62 -6.33
C ASN A 244 -17.67 -18.76 -5.18
N LEU A 245 -17.83 -17.72 -4.35
CA LEU A 245 -18.77 -17.71 -3.22
C LEU A 245 -20.14 -17.08 -3.59
N GLU A 246 -20.32 -16.69 -4.86
CA GLU A 246 -21.58 -16.14 -5.41
C GLU A 246 -22.10 -14.92 -4.61
N PHE A 247 -21.17 -14.15 -4.03
CA PHE A 247 -21.53 -12.98 -3.24
C PHE A 247 -22.05 -11.85 -4.13
N PRO A 248 -23.19 -11.22 -3.77
CA PRO A 248 -23.84 -10.23 -4.61
C PRO A 248 -22.96 -9.03 -4.93
N ARG A 249 -22.86 -8.65 -6.22
CA ARG A 249 -22.05 -7.51 -6.68
C ARG A 249 -22.46 -6.19 -6.01
N HIS A 250 -23.74 -5.99 -5.74
CA HIS A 250 -24.24 -4.76 -5.11
C HIS A 250 -23.86 -4.65 -3.61
N GLU A 251 -23.50 -5.74 -2.94
CA GLU A 251 -23.05 -5.74 -1.55
C GLU A 251 -21.53 -5.61 -1.40
N MET A 252 -20.77 -5.65 -2.50
CA MET A 252 -19.32 -5.54 -2.43
C MET A 252 -18.84 -4.24 -1.77
N GLY A 253 -19.53 -3.13 -1.99
CA GLY A 253 -19.24 -1.87 -1.31
C GLY A 253 -19.36 -1.99 0.21
N GLN A 254 -20.39 -2.68 0.70
CA GLN A 254 -20.59 -2.93 2.13
C GLN A 254 -19.52 -3.85 2.71
N LEU A 255 -19.09 -4.87 1.96
CA LEU A 255 -18.02 -5.78 2.36
C LEU A 255 -16.72 -5.02 2.63
N TYR A 256 -16.31 -4.14 1.71
CA TYR A 256 -15.12 -3.30 1.85
C TYR A 256 -15.28 -2.27 2.97
N PHE A 257 -16.46 -1.69 3.14
CA PHE A 257 -16.76 -0.73 4.20
C PHE A 257 -16.61 -1.38 5.59
N VAL A 258 -17.21 -2.54 5.79
CA VAL A 258 -17.15 -3.29 7.07
C VAL A 258 -15.70 -3.72 7.36
N GLY A 259 -15.00 -4.27 6.37
CA GLY A 259 -13.59 -4.65 6.51
C GLY A 259 -12.68 -3.46 6.80
N GLY A 260 -12.93 -2.32 6.14
CA GLY A 260 -12.20 -1.06 6.37
C GLY A 260 -12.39 -0.52 7.78
N ILE A 261 -13.64 -0.47 8.29
CA ILE A 261 -13.93 -0.07 9.68
C ILE A 261 -13.27 -1.00 10.67
N ALA A 262 -13.39 -2.32 10.49
CA ALA A 262 -12.77 -3.30 11.37
C ALA A 262 -11.24 -3.12 11.42
N SER A 263 -10.61 -2.89 10.27
CA SER A 263 -9.17 -2.61 10.16
C SER A 263 -8.78 -1.31 10.86
N LEU A 264 -9.57 -0.23 10.71
CA LEU A 264 -9.34 1.04 11.40
C LEU A 264 -9.42 0.91 12.93
N LEU A 265 -10.42 0.19 13.43
CA LEU A 265 -10.55 -0.07 14.87
C LEU A 265 -9.31 -0.80 15.39
N VAL A 266 -8.88 -1.87 14.70
CA VAL A 266 -7.67 -2.60 15.09
C VAL A 266 -6.43 -1.69 15.03
N MET A 267 -6.28 -0.88 13.98
CA MET A 267 -5.15 0.04 13.85
C MET A 267 -5.07 1.03 15.02
N THR A 268 -6.22 1.51 15.51
CA THR A 268 -6.29 2.46 16.62
C THR A 268 -5.82 1.84 17.94
N PHE A 269 -6.18 0.58 18.21
CA PHE A 269 -5.86 -0.10 19.46
C PHE A 269 -4.52 -0.86 19.40
N CYS A 270 -4.19 -1.42 18.25
CA CYS A 270 -3.03 -2.30 18.07
C CYS A 270 -1.72 -1.59 18.42
N GLY A 271 -1.56 -0.31 18.07
CA GLY A 271 -0.38 0.47 18.44
C GLY A 271 -0.13 0.45 19.95
N ARG A 272 -1.14 0.76 20.76
CA ARG A 272 -1.05 0.73 22.22
C ARG A 272 -0.75 -0.66 22.78
N LEU A 273 -1.37 -1.69 22.19
CA LEU A 273 -1.15 -3.08 22.60
C LEU A 273 0.27 -3.53 22.30
N VAL A 274 0.82 -3.12 21.16
CA VAL A 274 2.21 -3.40 20.76
C VAL A 274 3.20 -2.67 21.66
N ASP A 275 2.90 -1.44 22.07
CA ASP A 275 3.73 -0.67 22.99
C ASP A 275 3.77 -1.30 24.39
N LEU A 276 2.65 -1.85 24.87
CA LEU A 276 2.54 -2.46 26.21
C LEU A 276 3.15 -3.87 26.28
N TRP A 277 2.93 -4.70 25.29
CA TRP A 277 3.25 -6.14 25.34
C TRP A 277 4.29 -6.56 24.29
N GLY A 278 4.79 -5.62 23.51
CA GLY A 278 5.75 -5.87 22.44
C GLY A 278 5.14 -6.33 21.13
N SER A 279 5.92 -6.28 20.06
CA SER A 279 5.46 -6.58 18.68
C SER A 279 5.20 -8.07 18.43
N VAL A 280 5.99 -8.96 19.06
CA VAL A 280 5.96 -10.41 18.73
C VAL A 280 4.62 -11.07 19.03
N PRO A 281 4.01 -10.93 20.23
CA PRO A 281 2.74 -11.60 20.54
C PRO A 281 1.62 -11.23 19.55
N TRP A 282 1.50 -9.94 19.22
CA TRP A 282 0.47 -9.44 18.32
C TRP A 282 0.72 -9.84 16.87
N PHE A 283 1.97 -9.93 16.44
CA PHE A 283 2.31 -10.50 15.13
C PHE A 283 1.93 -11.96 15.02
N VAL A 284 2.23 -12.76 16.05
CA VAL A 284 1.89 -14.20 16.09
C VAL A 284 0.37 -14.38 16.10
N LEU A 285 -0.36 -13.64 16.93
CA LEU A 285 -1.83 -13.65 16.95
C LEU A 285 -2.41 -13.30 15.57
N GLY A 286 -1.92 -12.21 14.96
CA GLY A 286 -2.31 -11.81 13.62
C GLY A 286 -1.99 -12.88 12.57
N SER A 287 -0.86 -13.57 12.72
CA SER A 287 -0.47 -14.65 11.81
C SER A 287 -1.33 -15.90 11.95
N ILE A 288 -1.70 -16.27 13.17
CA ILE A 288 -2.62 -17.40 13.44
C ILE A 288 -3.99 -17.09 12.84
N GLY A 289 -4.55 -15.90 13.09
CA GLY A 289 -5.84 -15.51 12.55
C GLY A 289 -5.84 -15.37 11.04
N PHE A 290 -4.77 -14.83 10.45
CA PHE A 290 -4.61 -14.73 9.01
C PHE A 290 -4.51 -16.12 8.36
N PHE A 291 -3.72 -17.02 8.94
CA PHE A 291 -3.64 -18.43 8.52
C PHE A 291 -5.01 -19.11 8.60
N GLY A 292 -5.72 -18.92 9.72
CA GLY A 292 -7.08 -19.45 9.91
C GLY A 292 -8.05 -18.97 8.84
N ALA A 293 -8.02 -17.68 8.50
CA ALA A 293 -8.84 -17.11 7.43
C ALA A 293 -8.55 -17.76 6.06
N LEU A 294 -7.28 -17.97 5.73
CA LEU A 294 -6.88 -18.65 4.49
C LEU A 294 -7.34 -20.10 4.48
N TRP A 295 -7.12 -20.80 5.58
CA TRP A 295 -7.43 -22.22 5.68
C TRP A 295 -8.93 -22.49 5.63
N LEU A 296 -9.71 -21.78 6.45
CA LEU A 296 -11.15 -21.99 6.56
C LEU A 296 -11.95 -21.37 5.42
N GLY A 297 -11.42 -20.31 4.78
CA GLY A 297 -12.15 -19.54 3.77
C GLY A 297 -11.71 -19.77 2.35
N MET A 298 -10.50 -20.32 2.11
CA MET A 298 -9.98 -20.47 0.75
C MET A 298 -9.42 -21.87 0.46
N TYR A 299 -8.82 -22.55 1.45
CA TYR A 299 -8.28 -23.89 1.26
C TYR A 299 -9.36 -24.97 1.35
N LEU A 300 -10.20 -24.92 2.39
CA LEU A 300 -11.31 -25.86 2.53
C LEU A 300 -12.42 -25.55 1.52
N GLN A 301 -12.91 -26.60 0.84
CA GLN A 301 -14.03 -26.49 -0.12
C GLN A 301 -15.13 -27.48 0.27
N PRO A 302 -16.35 -27.06 0.59
CA PRO A 302 -16.80 -25.65 0.66
C PRO A 302 -16.19 -24.90 1.84
N PRO A 303 -16.05 -23.54 1.74
CA PRO A 303 -15.50 -22.73 2.82
C PRO A 303 -16.38 -22.79 4.08
N LEU A 304 -15.73 -22.80 5.25
CA LEU A 304 -16.40 -22.85 6.55
C LEU A 304 -16.76 -21.48 7.11
N ILE A 305 -16.24 -20.40 6.51
CA ILE A 305 -16.55 -19.02 6.88
C ILE A 305 -17.25 -18.30 5.73
N ASN A 306 -18.20 -17.44 6.07
CA ASN A 306 -18.93 -16.65 5.10
C ASN A 306 -18.04 -15.53 4.50
N PRO A 307 -18.42 -14.90 3.37
CA PRO A 307 -17.65 -13.84 2.72
C PRO A 307 -17.28 -12.68 3.62
N TYR A 308 -18.18 -12.22 4.48
CA TYR A 308 -17.88 -11.15 5.47
C TYR A 308 -16.81 -11.58 6.47
N GLY A 309 -16.96 -12.79 7.03
CA GLY A 309 -16.00 -13.35 7.98
C GLY A 309 -14.61 -13.49 7.37
N LEU A 310 -14.51 -14.03 6.14
CA LEU A 310 -13.26 -14.16 5.40
C LEU A 310 -12.60 -12.79 5.18
N PHE A 311 -13.35 -11.83 4.64
CA PHE A 311 -12.80 -10.53 4.29
C PHE A 311 -12.39 -9.71 5.51
N VAL A 312 -13.23 -9.68 6.55
CA VAL A 312 -12.93 -8.99 7.82
C VAL A 312 -11.74 -9.64 8.52
N ALA A 313 -11.67 -10.96 8.60
CA ALA A 313 -10.53 -11.67 9.19
C ALA A 313 -9.23 -11.35 8.43
N PHE A 314 -9.27 -11.38 7.09
CA PHE A 314 -8.12 -11.03 6.25
C PHE A 314 -7.63 -9.60 6.55
N MET A 315 -8.54 -8.62 6.61
CA MET A 315 -8.22 -7.21 6.89
C MET A 315 -7.69 -7.00 8.31
N VAL A 316 -8.38 -7.53 9.32
CA VAL A 316 -8.06 -7.37 10.73
C VAL A 316 -6.71 -8.01 11.06
N PHE A 317 -6.53 -9.28 10.74
CA PHE A 317 -5.31 -10.01 11.05
C PHE A 317 -4.13 -9.56 10.20
N GLY A 318 -4.38 -9.13 8.95
CA GLY A 318 -3.39 -8.43 8.13
C GLY A 318 -2.89 -7.13 8.78
N THR A 319 -3.78 -6.35 9.40
CA THR A 319 -3.45 -5.11 10.10
C THR A 319 -2.60 -5.38 11.35
N PHE A 320 -2.93 -6.38 12.18
CA PHE A 320 -2.11 -6.79 13.31
C PHE A 320 -0.68 -7.13 12.91
N ARG A 321 -0.53 -7.94 11.86
CA ARG A 321 0.79 -8.33 11.31
C ARG A 321 1.58 -7.12 10.83
N ASN A 322 0.94 -6.24 10.07
CA ASN A 322 1.59 -5.06 9.50
C ASN A 322 2.11 -4.09 10.57
N ILE A 323 1.26 -3.70 11.54
CA ILE A 323 1.64 -2.77 12.59
C ILE A 323 2.76 -3.35 13.44
N SER A 324 2.62 -4.59 13.89
CA SER A 324 3.61 -5.26 14.73
C SER A 324 4.97 -5.38 14.03
N MET A 325 4.97 -5.76 12.75
CA MET A 325 6.18 -5.83 11.93
C MET A 325 6.83 -4.46 11.79
N GLN A 326 6.06 -3.42 11.41
CA GLN A 326 6.61 -2.08 11.20
C GLN A 326 7.19 -1.48 12.47
N THR A 327 6.52 -1.68 13.62
CA THR A 327 7.02 -1.23 14.93
C THR A 327 8.37 -1.87 15.26
N LEU A 328 8.52 -3.18 15.05
CA LEU A 328 9.80 -3.85 15.31
C LEU A 328 10.88 -3.43 14.29
N SER A 329 10.53 -3.35 13.01
CA SER A 329 11.45 -2.96 11.93
C SER A 329 11.95 -1.52 12.08
N SER A 330 11.15 -0.61 12.66
CA SER A 330 11.57 0.77 12.91
C SER A 330 12.72 0.92 13.92
N LYS A 331 12.99 -0.13 14.72
CA LYS A 331 14.09 -0.20 15.69
C LYS A 331 15.40 -0.73 15.09
N VAL A 332 15.36 -1.25 13.86
CA VAL A 332 16.53 -1.86 13.20
C VAL A 332 17.61 -0.86 12.82
N PRO A 333 17.29 0.27 12.12
CA PRO A 333 18.31 1.22 11.69
C PRO A 333 18.78 2.12 12.85
N ARG A 334 20.06 2.49 12.84
CA ARG A 334 20.59 3.59 13.65
C ARG A 334 19.98 4.91 13.19
N ARG A 335 20.08 5.95 14.01
CA ARG A 335 19.49 7.28 13.68
C ARG A 335 19.98 7.83 12.34
N GLU A 336 21.28 7.67 12.05
CA GLU A 336 21.94 8.14 10.83
C GLU A 336 21.54 7.33 9.59
N GLU A 337 21.19 6.05 9.77
CA GLU A 337 20.85 5.10 8.69
C GLU A 337 19.34 5.11 8.35
N ARG A 338 18.51 5.73 9.20
CA ARG A 338 17.04 5.62 9.15
C ARG A 338 16.46 6.01 7.80
N ALA A 339 16.94 7.08 7.18
CA ALA A 339 16.43 7.55 5.89
C ALA A 339 16.72 6.54 4.75
N GLY A 340 17.95 6.04 4.67
CA GLY A 340 18.36 5.04 3.69
C GLY A 340 17.60 3.72 3.89
N TYR A 341 17.47 3.27 5.14
CA TYR A 341 16.71 2.07 5.49
C TYR A 341 15.24 2.17 5.06
N MET A 342 14.55 3.26 5.37
CA MET A 342 13.13 3.44 5.02
C MET A 342 12.91 3.54 3.51
N SER A 343 13.84 4.16 2.77
CA SER A 343 13.79 4.22 1.31
C SER A 343 13.89 2.83 0.69
N LEU A 344 14.89 2.03 1.11
CA LEU A 344 15.04 0.64 0.67
C LEU A 344 13.86 -0.24 1.11
N GLN A 345 13.37 -0.03 2.35
CA GLN A 345 12.20 -0.74 2.87
C GLN A 345 10.97 -0.52 1.97
N SER A 346 10.72 0.71 1.53
CA SER A 346 9.61 1.02 0.61
C SER A 346 9.77 0.30 -0.72
N ALA A 347 10.96 0.28 -1.28
CA ALA A 347 11.23 -0.42 -2.53
C ALA A 347 11.04 -1.94 -2.40
N VAL A 348 11.58 -2.54 -1.34
CA VAL A 348 11.39 -3.97 -1.03
C VAL A 348 9.91 -4.30 -0.83
N GLN A 349 9.17 -3.43 -0.13
CA GLN A 349 7.73 -3.58 0.06
C GLN A 349 6.98 -3.68 -1.26
N HIS A 350 7.17 -2.69 -2.15
CA HIS A 350 6.49 -2.67 -3.44
C HIS A 350 6.93 -3.82 -4.36
N ALA A 351 8.22 -4.19 -4.35
CA ALA A 351 8.72 -5.33 -5.10
C ALA A 351 8.12 -6.65 -4.61
N ALA A 352 7.99 -6.84 -3.29
CA ALA A 352 7.36 -8.02 -2.70
C ALA A 352 5.86 -8.09 -3.01
N MET A 353 5.16 -6.95 -2.98
CA MET A 353 3.76 -6.85 -3.40
C MET A 353 3.60 -7.23 -4.87
N ALA A 354 4.46 -6.72 -5.74
CA ALA A 354 4.48 -7.05 -7.17
C ALA A 354 4.70 -8.55 -7.39
N ALA A 355 5.71 -9.12 -6.72
CA ALA A 355 6.01 -10.55 -6.81
C ALA A 355 4.81 -11.41 -6.37
N GLY A 356 4.18 -11.07 -5.24
CA GLY A 356 2.97 -11.77 -4.75
C GLY A 356 1.83 -11.73 -5.78
N GLY A 357 1.52 -10.56 -6.33
CA GLY A 357 0.48 -10.39 -7.34
C GLY A 357 0.78 -11.16 -8.65
N ILE A 358 2.00 -11.07 -9.17
CA ILE A 358 2.41 -11.77 -10.40
C ILE A 358 2.38 -13.29 -10.20
N ILE A 359 2.90 -13.78 -9.08
CA ILE A 359 2.89 -15.23 -8.75
C ILE A 359 1.46 -15.72 -8.64
N SER A 360 0.56 -15.00 -7.97
CA SER A 360 -0.83 -15.41 -7.83
C SER A 360 -1.52 -15.53 -9.19
N SER A 361 -1.26 -14.59 -10.11
CA SER A 361 -1.84 -14.66 -11.46
C SER A 361 -1.32 -15.82 -12.32
N ARG A 362 -0.15 -16.37 -11.99
CA ARG A 362 0.39 -17.57 -12.68
C ARG A 362 -0.15 -18.87 -12.11
N LEU A 363 -0.55 -18.86 -10.84
CA LEU A 363 -1.11 -20.04 -10.16
C LEU A 363 -2.62 -20.13 -10.30
N LEU A 364 -3.29 -19.01 -10.63
CA LEU A 364 -4.73 -18.95 -10.79
C LEU A 364 -5.11 -19.07 -12.26
N GLU A 365 -6.17 -19.82 -12.50
CA GLU A 365 -6.86 -19.93 -13.79
C GLU A 365 -8.29 -19.43 -13.66
N THR A 366 -8.87 -18.98 -14.78
CA THR A 366 -10.29 -18.63 -14.85
C THR A 366 -11.00 -19.73 -15.63
N ALA A 367 -11.88 -20.46 -14.95
CA ALA A 367 -12.69 -21.51 -15.55
C ALA A 367 -13.71 -20.94 -16.56
N PRO A 368 -14.29 -21.77 -17.43
CA PRO A 368 -15.30 -21.32 -18.42
C PRO A 368 -16.53 -20.67 -17.78
N ASP A 369 -16.90 -21.05 -16.57
CA ASP A 369 -17.97 -20.46 -15.76
C ASP A 369 -17.57 -19.15 -15.05
N GLY A 370 -16.34 -18.69 -15.25
CA GLY A 370 -15.78 -17.49 -14.66
C GLY A 370 -15.18 -17.67 -13.27
N LYS A 371 -15.33 -18.82 -12.62
CA LYS A 371 -14.77 -19.10 -11.29
C LYS A 371 -13.23 -19.16 -11.33
N LEU A 372 -12.62 -18.77 -10.22
CA LEU A 372 -11.17 -18.89 -10.04
C LEU A 372 -10.81 -20.31 -9.58
N VAL A 373 -9.90 -20.94 -10.29
CA VAL A 373 -9.31 -22.25 -9.98
C VAL A 373 -7.89 -22.05 -9.47
N GLY A 374 -7.43 -22.87 -8.50
CA GLY A 374 -6.09 -22.77 -7.90
C GLY A 374 -6.02 -21.83 -6.68
N ILE A 375 -7.18 -21.45 -6.14
CA ILE A 375 -7.28 -20.64 -4.91
C ILE A 375 -6.61 -21.34 -3.72
N ASP A 376 -6.73 -22.64 -3.62
CA ASP A 376 -6.06 -23.49 -2.64
C ASP A 376 -4.53 -23.42 -2.75
N HIS A 377 -3.98 -23.40 -3.96
CA HIS A 377 -2.53 -23.26 -4.19
C HIS A 377 -1.99 -21.94 -3.67
N ILE A 378 -2.68 -20.82 -3.97
CA ILE A 378 -2.25 -19.51 -3.44
C ILE A 378 -2.47 -19.42 -1.93
N ALA A 379 -3.50 -20.05 -1.38
CA ALA A 379 -3.73 -20.11 0.07
C ALA A 379 -2.60 -20.88 0.77
N VAL A 380 -2.19 -22.04 0.26
CA VAL A 380 -1.07 -22.82 0.79
C VAL A 380 0.24 -22.03 0.70
N LEU A 381 0.57 -21.45 -0.46
CA LEU A 381 1.79 -20.65 -0.61
C LEU A 381 1.81 -19.44 0.33
N SER A 382 0.67 -18.76 0.47
CA SER A 382 0.53 -17.66 1.43
C SER A 382 0.72 -18.15 2.88
N ALA A 383 0.14 -19.31 3.25
CA ALA A 383 0.29 -19.92 4.56
C ALA A 383 1.76 -20.27 4.87
N VAL A 384 2.51 -20.80 3.91
CA VAL A 384 3.95 -21.06 4.06
C VAL A 384 4.71 -19.76 4.35
N LEU A 385 4.43 -18.69 3.62
CA LEU A 385 5.05 -17.39 3.87
C LEU A 385 4.64 -16.80 5.23
N VAL A 386 3.43 -17.05 5.72
CA VAL A 386 3.00 -16.67 7.07
C VAL A 386 3.84 -17.37 8.13
N VAL A 387 4.04 -18.66 8.01
CA VAL A 387 4.89 -19.45 8.94
C VAL A 387 6.34 -18.95 8.92
N LEU A 388 6.89 -18.73 7.73
CA LEU A 388 8.24 -18.19 7.57
C LEU A 388 8.36 -16.79 8.20
N ALA A 389 7.36 -15.93 8.04
CA ALA A 389 7.33 -14.59 8.65
C ALA A 389 7.32 -14.67 10.19
N VAL A 390 6.62 -15.66 10.79
CA VAL A 390 6.66 -15.89 12.24
C VAL A 390 8.07 -16.26 12.71
N LEU A 391 8.78 -17.12 11.99
CA LEU A 391 10.16 -17.48 12.33
C LEU A 391 11.10 -16.27 12.21
N LEU A 392 10.92 -15.46 11.15
CA LEU A 392 11.74 -14.26 10.92
C LEU A 392 11.50 -13.18 11.96
N ILE A 393 10.27 -12.96 12.44
CA ILE A 393 10.02 -11.95 13.48
C ILE A 393 10.61 -12.36 14.83
N LEU A 394 10.57 -13.66 15.16
CA LEU A 394 11.21 -14.19 16.36
C LEU A 394 12.73 -14.00 16.31
N ALA A 395 13.35 -14.29 15.17
CA ALA A 395 14.78 -14.08 14.95
C ALA A 395 15.14 -12.57 15.04
N LEU A 396 14.36 -11.71 14.40
CA LEU A 396 14.57 -10.26 14.41
C LEU A 396 14.43 -9.68 15.83
N ALA A 397 13.43 -10.10 16.58
CA ALA A 397 13.23 -9.65 17.96
C ALA A 397 14.41 -9.99 18.87
N ARG A 398 15.00 -11.21 18.72
CA ARG A 398 16.21 -11.61 19.43
C ARG A 398 17.41 -10.70 19.07
N GLN A 399 17.59 -10.41 17.78
CA GLN A 399 18.69 -9.57 17.30
C GLN A 399 18.57 -8.12 17.79
N VAL A 400 17.34 -7.56 17.80
CA VAL A 400 17.08 -6.19 18.28
C VAL A 400 17.33 -6.11 19.78
N ARG A 401 16.83 -7.06 20.58
CA ARG A 401 17.04 -7.13 22.04
C ARG A 401 18.52 -7.22 22.40
N TYR A 402 19.30 -8.01 21.66
CA TYR A 402 20.74 -8.16 21.88
C TYR A 402 21.52 -6.86 21.62
N ARG A 403 21.00 -5.95 20.80
CA ARG A 403 21.61 -4.63 20.53
C ARG A 403 21.24 -3.57 21.57
N GLU A 404 20.10 -3.72 22.26
CA GLU A 404 19.63 -2.79 23.29
C GLU A 404 20.29 -3.06 24.66
N ASN A 405 20.83 -4.27 24.89
CA ASN A 405 21.65 -4.68 26.06
C ASN A 405 23.14 -4.57 25.76
#